data_85659c9bdb4388a1d455c4f24b7eaf55
#
_entry.id   85659c9bdb4388a1d455c4f24b7eaf55
#
_cell.length_a   1.000
_cell.length_b   1.000
_cell.length_c   1.000
_cell.angle_alpha   90.00
_cell.angle_beta   90.00
_cell.angle_gamma   90.00
#
_symmetry.space_group_name_H-M   'P 1'
#
loop_
_entity.id
_entity.type
_entity.pdbx_description
1 polymer ?
#
loop_
_entity_poly.entity_id
_entity_poly.type
_entity_poly.pdbx_seq_one_letter_code
_entity_poly.pdbx_strand_id
1 'polypeptide(L)'
;MTLSPDSQAMLLLCSRLGGSNDPEAAPLTLREWNPLARKLAASPLARPGGLLGLDAGDLQKTLELTEPEAQRLARLLLRGGGLAIELERLAGLGIHPLTRADPDYPARYRQRLKESAPLVLFYAGSKELLGQPGLAVVGSRNLDEAGQACADFVGNACAVSGLVLYSGGARGVDTISMKACLENRGSIVGVLADSLAKTIRIPEYRAAVREGSACFVTHYHPEAGFSVGAAMGRNRLIYTLADHAIVVASDAGQGGTWGGATEALKAGWLPVFVLEHPAMPQGNRLLLEQGAGALPYPLPVAPKDLKSWLDEHAPSPRPRPSQPGLF
;
A
#
# COMPACT_ATOMS: atom_id res chain seq x y z
N MET A 1 22.60 4.56 1.31
CA MET A 1 21.67 4.83 0.18
C MET A 1 21.62 6.34 -0.02
N THR A 2 21.97 6.84 -1.21
CA THR A 2 21.92 8.28 -1.49
C THR A 2 20.52 8.61 -2.00
N LEU A 3 19.78 9.45 -1.27
CA LEU A 3 18.48 9.95 -1.71
C LEU A 3 18.65 10.91 -2.90
N SER A 4 17.72 10.89 -3.86
CA SER A 4 17.66 11.95 -4.86
C SER A 4 17.23 13.27 -4.19
N PRO A 5 17.62 14.44 -4.76
CA PRO A 5 17.12 15.73 -4.27
C PRO A 5 15.59 15.81 -4.21
N ASP A 6 14.92 15.19 -5.18
CA ASP A 6 13.45 15.13 -5.21
C ASP A 6 12.88 14.36 -4.04
N SER A 7 13.45 13.18 -3.75
CA SER A 7 13.02 12.35 -2.61
C SER A 7 13.34 13.03 -1.28
N GLN A 8 14.48 13.72 -1.17
CA GLN A 8 14.82 14.49 0.02
C GLN A 8 13.80 15.60 0.28
N ALA A 9 13.46 16.39 -0.73
CA ALA A 9 12.46 17.45 -0.62
C ALA A 9 11.08 16.87 -0.25
N MET A 10 10.65 15.76 -0.87
CA MET A 10 9.40 15.12 -0.54
C MET A 10 9.36 14.60 0.91
N LEU A 11 10.45 14.01 1.40
CA LEU A 11 10.53 13.56 2.81
C LEU A 11 10.45 14.73 3.78
N LEU A 12 11.15 15.83 3.49
CA LEU A 12 11.09 17.04 4.31
C LEU A 12 9.69 17.65 4.35
N LEU A 13 9.02 17.71 3.22
CA LEU A 13 7.71 18.35 3.10
C LEU A 13 6.55 17.47 3.52
N CYS A 14 6.62 16.14 3.28
CA CYS A 14 5.47 15.24 3.38
C CYS A 14 5.60 14.15 4.45
N SER A 15 6.68 14.14 5.24
CA SER A 15 6.84 13.18 6.34
C SER A 15 7.12 13.87 7.66
N ARG A 16 6.91 13.12 8.75
CA ARG A 16 7.24 13.59 10.12
C ARG A 16 8.68 13.28 10.52
N LEU A 17 9.49 12.71 9.60
CA LEU A 17 10.88 12.38 9.91
C LEU A 17 11.70 13.63 10.23
N GLY A 18 12.55 13.54 11.24
CA GLY A 18 13.44 14.62 11.66
C GLY A 18 12.75 15.90 12.12
N GLY A 19 11.44 15.85 12.37
CA GLY A 19 10.68 17.02 12.80
C GLY A 19 10.52 17.12 14.31
N SER A 20 10.48 18.36 14.81
CA SER A 20 9.93 18.68 16.12
C SER A 20 8.40 18.57 16.10
N ASN A 21 7.77 18.51 17.28
CA ASN A 21 6.31 18.60 17.42
C ASN A 21 5.78 20.04 17.18
N ASP A 22 6.43 20.80 16.30
CA ASP A 22 6.02 22.16 15.95
C ASP A 22 4.73 22.11 15.10
N PRO A 23 3.60 22.60 15.61
CA PRO A 23 2.34 22.62 14.86
C PRO A 23 2.41 23.47 13.59
N GLU A 24 3.27 24.49 13.55
CA GLU A 24 3.45 25.39 12.42
C GLU A 24 4.32 24.75 11.32
N ALA A 25 5.01 23.66 11.62
CA ALA A 25 5.77 22.85 10.66
C ALA A 25 5.16 21.47 10.43
N ALA A 26 3.83 21.34 10.46
CA ALA A 26 3.14 20.11 10.14
C ALA A 26 3.40 19.70 8.67
N PRO A 27 3.73 18.42 8.40
CA PRO A 27 3.93 17.95 7.03
C PRO A 27 2.70 18.15 6.15
N LEU A 28 2.95 18.32 4.85
CA LEU A 28 1.89 18.49 3.87
C LEU A 28 1.08 17.19 3.71
N THR A 29 -0.22 17.35 3.68
CA THR A 29 -1.17 16.31 3.30
C THR A 29 -1.24 16.15 1.79
N LEU A 30 -1.86 15.06 1.29
CA LEU A 30 -2.14 14.88 -0.14
C LEU A 30 -2.92 16.06 -0.75
N ARG A 31 -3.85 16.64 0.01
CA ARG A 31 -4.68 17.77 -0.43
C ARG A 31 -3.85 19.05 -0.61
N GLU A 32 -2.83 19.24 0.19
CA GLU A 32 -1.92 20.38 0.13
C GLU A 32 -0.80 20.15 -0.89
N TRP A 33 -0.25 18.94 -0.95
CA TRP A 33 0.81 18.59 -1.88
C TRP A 33 0.39 18.64 -3.34
N ASN A 34 -0.78 18.10 -3.72
CA ASN A 34 -1.16 17.98 -5.12
C ASN A 34 -1.29 19.35 -5.83
N PRO A 35 -1.90 20.41 -5.24
CA PRO A 35 -1.86 21.76 -5.82
C PRO A 35 -0.45 22.33 -5.89
N LEU A 36 0.35 22.15 -4.84
CA LEU A 36 1.74 22.61 -4.82
C LEU A 36 2.58 21.95 -5.93
N ALA A 37 2.42 20.63 -6.12
CA ALA A 37 3.10 19.89 -7.15
C ALA A 37 2.75 20.37 -8.57
N ARG A 38 1.50 20.78 -8.80
CA ARG A 38 1.09 21.40 -10.08
C ARG A 38 1.72 22.78 -10.29
N LYS A 39 1.75 23.64 -9.27
CA LYS A 39 2.45 24.92 -9.32
C LYS A 39 3.94 24.73 -9.58
N LEU A 40 4.55 23.76 -8.88
CA LEU A 40 5.95 23.42 -9.03
C LEU A 40 6.29 22.96 -10.46
N ALA A 41 5.48 22.07 -11.02
CA ALA A 41 5.66 21.58 -12.39
C ALA A 41 5.53 22.70 -13.46
N ALA A 42 4.73 23.74 -13.18
CA ALA A 42 4.56 24.90 -14.04
C ALA A 42 5.63 26.00 -13.81
N SER A 43 6.43 25.89 -12.75
CA SER A 43 7.46 26.87 -12.40
C SER A 43 8.83 26.53 -13.01
N PRO A 44 9.81 27.45 -12.98
CA PRO A 44 11.19 27.17 -13.38
C PRO A 44 11.86 26.06 -12.57
N LEU A 45 11.37 25.76 -11.38
CA LEU A 45 11.93 24.70 -10.51
C LEU A 45 11.61 23.30 -11.03
N ALA A 46 10.47 23.12 -11.69
CA ALA A 46 9.97 21.90 -12.35
C ALA A 46 9.81 20.67 -11.45
N ARG A 47 10.66 20.47 -10.43
CA ARG A 47 10.75 19.26 -9.61
C ARG A 47 10.94 19.59 -8.13
N PRO A 48 10.55 18.66 -7.20
CA PRO A 48 10.66 18.86 -5.76
C PRO A 48 12.05 19.26 -5.28
N GLY A 49 13.10 18.68 -5.86
CA GLY A 49 14.48 18.99 -5.51
C GLY A 49 14.87 20.45 -5.72
N GLY A 50 14.21 21.15 -6.64
CA GLY A 50 14.42 22.59 -6.88
C GLY A 50 13.99 23.47 -5.70
N LEU A 51 13.24 22.94 -4.73
CA LEU A 51 12.83 23.66 -3.52
C LEU A 51 13.95 23.72 -2.47
N LEU A 52 14.94 22.84 -2.55
CA LEU A 52 16.01 22.76 -1.57
C LEU A 52 16.91 24.02 -1.62
N GLY A 53 17.13 24.61 -0.46
CA GLY A 53 17.98 25.80 -0.33
C GLY A 53 17.27 27.13 -0.58
N LEU A 54 15.98 27.12 -0.98
CA LEU A 54 15.21 28.36 -1.14
C LEU A 54 14.70 28.87 0.22
N ASP A 55 14.74 30.17 0.40
CA ASP A 55 14.12 30.83 1.55
C ASP A 55 12.61 31.10 1.32
N ALA A 56 11.92 31.62 2.34
CA ALA A 56 10.48 31.90 2.26
C ALA A 56 10.14 32.95 1.17
N GLY A 57 11.02 33.94 0.96
CA GLY A 57 10.82 34.97 -0.07
C GLY A 57 10.93 34.43 -1.49
N ASP A 58 11.92 33.54 -1.72
CA ASP A 58 12.10 32.86 -3.00
C ASP A 58 10.92 31.92 -3.29
N LEU A 59 10.49 31.12 -2.28
CA LEU A 59 9.34 30.23 -2.41
C LEU A 59 8.05 30.99 -2.72
N GLN A 60 7.82 32.13 -2.02
CA GLN A 60 6.65 32.97 -2.22
C GLN A 60 6.58 33.49 -3.65
N LYS A 61 7.68 34.05 -4.13
CA LYS A 61 7.78 34.61 -5.50
C LYS A 61 7.63 33.55 -6.58
N THR A 62 8.40 32.46 -6.45
CA THR A 62 8.52 31.45 -7.52
C THR A 62 7.27 30.62 -7.69
N LEU A 63 6.54 30.36 -6.60
CA LEU A 63 5.36 29.48 -6.59
C LEU A 63 4.06 30.24 -6.36
N GLU A 64 4.11 31.59 -6.30
CA GLU A 64 2.94 32.44 -6.03
C GLU A 64 2.17 31.98 -4.78
N LEU A 65 2.89 31.78 -3.67
CA LEU A 65 2.35 31.33 -2.39
C LEU A 65 1.98 32.54 -1.52
N THR A 66 1.07 32.30 -0.60
CA THR A 66 0.87 33.25 0.51
C THR A 66 2.08 33.21 1.46
N GLU A 67 2.29 34.31 2.20
CA GLU A 67 3.41 34.38 3.15
C GLU A 67 3.40 33.25 4.19
N PRO A 68 2.26 32.86 4.82
CA PRO A 68 2.23 31.76 5.75
C PRO A 68 2.58 30.40 5.10
N GLU A 69 2.13 30.16 3.88
CA GLU A 69 2.48 28.94 3.13
C GLU A 69 3.99 28.87 2.87
N ALA A 70 4.58 29.95 2.36
CA ALA A 70 6.01 30.04 2.07
C ALA A 70 6.86 29.83 3.33
N GLN A 71 6.48 30.48 4.44
CA GLN A 71 7.15 30.32 5.73
C GLN A 71 7.08 28.88 6.26
N ARG A 72 5.91 28.23 6.16
CA ARG A 72 5.75 26.82 6.54
C ARG A 72 6.64 25.90 5.70
N LEU A 73 6.67 26.07 4.38
CA LEU A 73 7.53 25.28 3.50
C LEU A 73 9.01 25.47 3.83
N ALA A 74 9.44 26.71 4.02
CA ALA A 74 10.84 27.00 4.38
C ALA A 74 11.23 26.32 5.70
N ARG A 75 10.39 26.39 6.74
CA ARG A 75 10.62 25.66 8.01
C ARG A 75 10.71 24.16 7.81
N LEU A 76 9.85 23.56 6.98
CA LEU A 76 9.88 22.13 6.67
C LEU A 76 11.18 21.75 5.96
N LEU A 77 11.64 22.55 5.01
CA LEU A 77 12.88 22.31 4.24
C LEU A 77 14.16 22.44 5.10
N LEU A 78 14.13 23.25 6.15
CA LEU A 78 15.27 23.41 7.08
C LEU A 78 15.54 22.20 7.98
N ARG A 79 14.66 21.18 8.01
CA ARG A 79 14.81 20.00 8.86
C ARG A 79 15.84 18.98 8.36
N GLY A 80 16.70 19.33 7.41
CA GLY A 80 17.63 18.41 6.75
C GLY A 80 18.54 17.63 7.71
N GLY A 81 19.07 18.27 8.74
CA GLY A 81 19.91 17.61 9.74
C GLY A 81 19.15 16.55 10.54
N GLY A 82 17.95 16.88 11.03
CA GLY A 82 17.09 15.94 11.74
C GLY A 82 16.64 14.78 10.85
N LEU A 83 16.33 15.07 9.58
CA LEU A 83 15.99 14.03 8.59
C LEU A 83 17.15 13.05 8.40
N ALA A 84 18.38 13.54 8.26
CA ALA A 84 19.55 12.69 8.04
C ALA A 84 19.77 11.71 9.22
N ILE A 85 19.69 12.21 10.46
CA ILE A 85 19.83 11.38 11.67
C ILE A 85 18.75 10.31 11.72
N GLU A 86 17.51 10.67 11.42
CA GLU A 86 16.40 9.74 11.48
C GLU A 86 16.46 8.68 10.36
N LEU A 87 16.90 9.05 9.17
CA LEU A 87 17.14 8.11 8.06
C LEU A 87 18.25 7.12 8.38
N GLU A 88 19.33 7.56 9.02
CA GLU A 88 20.41 6.68 9.47
C GLU A 88 19.91 5.69 10.53
N ARG A 89 19.12 6.17 11.50
CA ARG A 89 18.47 5.32 12.52
C ARG A 89 17.57 4.26 11.90
N LEU A 90 16.73 4.65 10.94
CA LEU A 90 15.83 3.73 10.22
C LEU A 90 16.62 2.73 9.37
N ALA A 91 17.66 3.18 8.67
CA ALA A 91 18.53 2.31 7.90
C ALA A 91 19.22 1.26 8.77
N GLY A 92 19.63 1.61 9.99
CA GLY A 92 20.14 0.67 11.00
C GLY A 92 19.13 -0.41 11.41
N LEU A 93 17.83 -0.16 11.22
CA LEU A 93 16.75 -1.14 11.41
C LEU A 93 16.41 -1.91 10.12
N GLY A 94 17.06 -1.59 8.99
CA GLY A 94 16.71 -2.14 7.68
C GLY A 94 15.46 -1.52 7.07
N ILE A 95 15.04 -0.34 7.52
CA ILE A 95 13.87 0.39 7.02
C ILE A 95 14.33 1.53 6.12
N HIS A 96 13.74 1.63 4.94
CA HIS A 96 14.09 2.61 3.93
C HIS A 96 12.86 3.38 3.46
N PRO A 97 12.98 4.69 3.17
CA PRO A 97 11.91 5.46 2.55
C PRO A 97 11.85 5.19 1.04
N LEU A 98 10.66 5.38 0.47
CA LEU A 98 10.38 5.36 -0.96
C LEU A 98 9.32 6.41 -1.26
N THR A 99 9.64 7.41 -2.07
CA THR A 99 8.75 8.53 -2.35
C THR A 99 8.12 8.43 -3.74
N ARG A 100 7.05 9.16 -3.99
CA ARG A 100 6.45 9.24 -5.34
C ARG A 100 7.40 9.76 -6.42
N ALA A 101 8.50 10.43 -6.04
CA ALA A 101 9.51 10.91 -6.97
C ALA A 101 10.50 9.81 -7.38
N ASP A 102 10.59 8.73 -6.61
CA ASP A 102 11.53 7.66 -6.91
C ASP A 102 11.09 6.82 -8.12
N PRO A 103 12.00 6.41 -9.00
CA PRO A 103 11.68 5.56 -10.15
C PRO A 103 11.11 4.21 -9.73
N ASP A 104 11.59 3.66 -8.61
CA ASP A 104 11.17 2.36 -8.05
C ASP A 104 9.84 2.43 -7.28
N TYR A 105 9.20 3.61 -7.17
CA TYR A 105 7.89 3.72 -6.54
C TYR A 105 6.86 2.89 -7.33
N PRO A 106 6.00 2.08 -6.67
CA PRO A 106 5.11 1.14 -7.35
C PRO A 106 4.28 1.80 -8.45
N ALA A 107 4.52 1.41 -9.70
CA ALA A 107 3.83 1.97 -10.87
C ALA A 107 2.31 1.76 -10.77
N ARG A 108 1.87 0.63 -10.20
CA ARG A 108 0.45 0.33 -9.99
C ARG A 108 -0.22 1.33 -9.04
N TYR A 109 0.48 1.83 -8.02
CA TYR A 109 -0.06 2.90 -7.17
C TYR A 109 -0.26 4.19 -7.96
N ARG A 110 0.72 4.60 -8.81
CA ARG A 110 0.57 5.78 -9.67
C ARG A 110 -0.61 5.64 -10.63
N GLN A 111 -0.76 4.48 -11.25
CA GLN A 111 -1.79 4.22 -12.27
C GLN A 111 -3.20 4.13 -11.69
N ARG A 112 -3.36 3.38 -10.58
CA ARG A 112 -4.67 3.06 -10.01
C ARG A 112 -5.17 4.10 -9.02
N LEU A 113 -4.27 4.65 -8.19
CA LEU A 113 -4.61 5.65 -7.17
C LEU A 113 -4.41 7.10 -7.65
N LYS A 114 -3.60 7.32 -8.68
CA LYS A 114 -3.33 8.64 -9.26
C LYS A 114 -2.91 9.64 -8.17
N GLU A 115 -3.63 10.76 -8.03
CA GLU A 115 -3.36 11.80 -7.03
C GLU A 115 -3.57 11.32 -5.58
N SER A 116 -4.30 10.22 -5.35
CA SER A 116 -4.51 9.64 -4.03
C SER A 116 -3.45 8.61 -3.63
N ALA A 117 -2.44 8.35 -4.47
CA ALA A 117 -1.31 7.50 -4.13
C ALA A 117 -0.50 8.10 -2.97
N PRO A 118 -0.01 7.29 -2.00
CA PRO A 118 0.81 7.78 -0.90
C PRO A 118 2.02 8.59 -1.38
N LEU A 119 2.33 9.71 -0.73
CA LEU A 119 3.49 10.54 -1.09
C LEU A 119 4.80 9.88 -0.69
N VAL A 120 4.78 9.21 0.46
CA VAL A 120 5.92 8.52 1.06
C VAL A 120 5.47 7.14 1.51
N LEU A 121 6.30 6.16 1.23
CA LEU A 121 6.24 4.80 1.77
C LEU A 121 7.51 4.53 2.58
N PHE A 122 7.43 3.64 3.53
CA PHE A 122 8.57 3.05 4.22
C PHE A 122 8.52 1.56 4.00
N TYR A 123 9.64 0.96 3.67
CA TYR A 123 9.72 -0.47 3.41
C TYR A 123 10.93 -1.12 4.08
N ALA A 124 10.83 -2.43 4.27
CA ALA A 124 11.92 -3.31 4.69
C ALA A 124 11.86 -4.61 3.89
N GLY A 125 13.01 -5.06 3.40
CA GLY A 125 13.13 -6.24 2.53
C GLY A 125 13.24 -5.87 1.05
N SER A 126 12.88 -6.80 0.16
CA SER A 126 13.06 -6.67 -1.30
C SER A 126 11.98 -5.80 -1.92
N LYS A 127 12.28 -4.53 -2.17
CA LYS A 127 11.35 -3.56 -2.81
C LYS A 127 10.89 -3.99 -4.21
N GLU A 128 11.68 -4.79 -4.89
CA GLU A 128 11.39 -5.34 -6.21
C GLU A 128 10.07 -6.13 -6.22
N LEU A 129 9.72 -6.76 -5.10
CA LEU A 129 8.46 -7.49 -4.93
C LEU A 129 7.22 -6.58 -5.04
N LEU A 130 7.35 -5.28 -4.80
CA LEU A 130 6.24 -4.31 -4.92
C LEU A 130 5.75 -4.13 -6.38
N GLY A 131 6.56 -4.52 -7.36
CA GLY A 131 6.23 -4.42 -8.78
C GLY A 131 5.90 -5.75 -9.45
N GLN A 132 6.05 -6.88 -8.76
CA GLN A 132 5.89 -8.21 -9.35
C GLN A 132 4.40 -8.58 -9.54
N PRO A 133 4.11 -9.52 -10.46
CA PRO A 133 2.79 -10.14 -10.55
C PRO A 133 2.40 -10.82 -9.24
N GLY A 134 1.12 -10.71 -8.86
CA GLY A 134 0.71 -11.32 -7.61
C GLY A 134 -0.76 -11.20 -7.27
N LEU A 135 -1.12 -11.81 -6.16
CA LEU A 135 -2.47 -12.02 -5.68
C LEU A 135 -2.69 -11.34 -4.34
N ALA A 136 -3.68 -10.47 -4.25
CA ALA A 136 -4.13 -9.92 -2.98
C ALA A 136 -4.99 -10.94 -2.24
N VAL A 137 -4.64 -11.25 -0.99
CA VAL A 137 -5.39 -12.18 -0.15
C VAL A 137 -5.78 -11.45 1.12
N VAL A 138 -7.09 -11.35 1.35
CA VAL A 138 -7.63 -10.57 2.46
C VAL A 138 -8.84 -11.27 3.08
N GLY A 139 -9.09 -11.01 4.36
CA GLY A 139 -10.28 -11.56 5.00
C GLY A 139 -10.39 -11.28 6.47
N SER A 140 -11.39 -11.90 7.08
CA SER A 140 -11.71 -11.80 8.50
C SER A 140 -10.59 -12.34 9.39
N ARG A 141 -10.58 -11.88 10.63
CA ARG A 141 -9.73 -12.41 11.70
C ARG A 141 -10.26 -13.74 12.25
N ASN A 142 -11.54 -14.00 12.09
CA ASN A 142 -12.22 -15.21 12.53
C ASN A 142 -12.65 -16.00 11.28
N LEU A 143 -12.22 -17.24 11.19
CA LEU A 143 -12.44 -18.10 10.03
C LEU A 143 -13.11 -19.39 10.48
N ASP A 144 -13.98 -19.91 9.62
CA ASP A 144 -14.40 -21.29 9.63
C ASP A 144 -13.35 -22.20 8.95
N GLU A 145 -13.62 -23.50 8.92
CA GLU A 145 -12.71 -24.49 8.33
C GLU A 145 -12.49 -24.25 6.82
N ALA A 146 -13.53 -23.90 6.08
CA ALA A 146 -13.42 -23.59 4.66
C ALA A 146 -12.56 -22.37 4.38
N GLY A 147 -12.72 -21.31 5.17
CA GLY A 147 -11.90 -20.10 5.08
C GLY A 147 -10.44 -20.36 5.43
N GLN A 148 -10.16 -21.18 6.44
CA GLN A 148 -8.80 -21.55 6.81
C GLN A 148 -8.13 -22.38 5.70
N ALA A 149 -8.81 -23.41 5.19
CA ALA A 149 -8.31 -24.24 4.10
C ALA A 149 -8.07 -23.43 2.82
N CYS A 150 -8.95 -22.47 2.51
CA CYS A 150 -8.77 -21.57 1.36
C CYS A 150 -7.54 -20.66 1.53
N ALA A 151 -7.36 -20.04 2.70
CA ALA A 151 -6.22 -19.16 2.96
C ALA A 151 -4.89 -19.92 2.83
N ASP A 152 -4.81 -21.14 3.36
CA ASP A 152 -3.65 -22.01 3.26
C ASP A 152 -3.38 -22.43 1.81
N PHE A 153 -4.41 -22.88 1.10
CA PHE A 153 -4.33 -23.25 -0.32
C PHE A 153 -3.82 -22.09 -1.17
N VAL A 154 -4.37 -20.88 -1.01
CA VAL A 154 -3.99 -19.71 -1.81
C VAL A 154 -2.54 -19.29 -1.51
N GLY A 155 -2.10 -19.39 -0.26
CA GLY A 155 -0.71 -19.18 0.12
C GLY A 155 0.25 -20.12 -0.62
N ASN A 156 -0.05 -21.41 -0.62
CA ASN A 156 0.69 -22.43 -1.36
C ASN A 156 0.63 -22.16 -2.89
N ALA A 157 -0.56 -21.83 -3.42
CA ALA A 157 -0.74 -21.54 -4.85
C ALA A 157 0.14 -20.38 -5.32
N CYS A 158 0.25 -19.29 -4.53
CA CYS A 158 1.16 -18.20 -4.85
C CYS A 158 2.61 -18.68 -4.93
N ALA A 159 3.06 -19.49 -3.98
CA ALA A 159 4.43 -20.00 -3.95
C ALA A 159 4.75 -20.85 -5.18
N VAL A 160 3.92 -21.86 -5.49
CA VAL A 160 4.19 -22.78 -6.61
C VAL A 160 4.01 -22.14 -7.98
N SER A 161 3.26 -21.05 -8.06
CA SER A 161 3.05 -20.28 -9.31
C SER A 161 4.03 -19.11 -9.48
N GLY A 162 4.93 -18.89 -8.54
CA GLY A 162 5.86 -17.75 -8.57
C GLY A 162 5.18 -16.39 -8.45
N LEU A 163 3.98 -16.33 -7.87
CA LEU A 163 3.24 -15.10 -7.61
C LEU A 163 3.60 -14.52 -6.26
N VAL A 164 3.66 -13.20 -6.17
CA VAL A 164 3.77 -12.52 -4.89
C VAL A 164 2.42 -12.49 -4.20
N LEU A 165 2.38 -12.91 -2.93
CA LEU A 165 1.20 -12.78 -2.09
C LEU A 165 1.18 -11.41 -1.42
N TYR A 166 0.21 -10.58 -1.76
CA TYR A 166 -0.02 -9.27 -1.15
C TYR A 166 -1.09 -9.37 -0.06
N SER A 167 -0.74 -8.99 1.16
CA SER A 167 -1.70 -9.02 2.28
C SER A 167 -1.41 -7.95 3.33
N GLY A 168 -2.23 -7.90 4.37
CA GLY A 168 -2.13 -6.87 5.41
C GLY A 168 -1.36 -7.27 6.65
N GLY A 169 -1.03 -8.54 6.82
CA GLY A 169 -0.38 -9.04 8.01
C GLY A 169 -1.28 -9.09 9.25
N ALA A 170 -2.59 -8.92 9.11
CA ALA A 170 -3.54 -9.05 10.21
C ALA A 170 -3.73 -10.51 10.62
N ARG A 171 -4.17 -10.76 11.85
CA ARG A 171 -4.53 -12.12 12.30
C ARG A 171 -5.64 -12.71 11.41
N GLY A 172 -5.65 -14.00 11.22
CA GLY A 172 -6.63 -14.73 10.41
C GLY A 172 -6.12 -14.96 8.99
N VAL A 173 -6.94 -14.64 7.97
CA VAL A 173 -6.62 -14.88 6.55
C VAL A 173 -5.22 -14.43 6.18
N ASP A 174 -4.87 -13.20 6.54
CA ASP A 174 -3.61 -12.57 6.11
C ASP A 174 -2.40 -13.37 6.62
N THR A 175 -2.36 -13.67 7.93
CA THR A 175 -1.23 -14.41 8.52
C THR A 175 -1.18 -15.86 8.09
N ILE A 176 -2.33 -16.53 7.90
CA ILE A 176 -2.39 -17.93 7.43
C ILE A 176 -1.83 -18.01 6.02
N SER A 177 -2.34 -17.19 5.10
CA SER A 177 -1.91 -17.23 3.70
C SER A 177 -0.44 -16.80 3.51
N MET A 178 0.02 -15.77 4.25
CA MET A 178 1.42 -15.35 4.21
C MET A 178 2.35 -16.45 4.73
N LYS A 179 1.98 -17.12 5.82
CA LYS A 179 2.75 -18.22 6.39
C LYS A 179 2.82 -19.40 5.42
N ALA A 180 1.69 -19.85 4.89
CA ALA A 180 1.64 -20.93 3.91
C ALA A 180 2.49 -20.63 2.66
N CYS A 181 2.48 -19.37 2.19
CA CYS A 181 3.32 -18.92 1.07
C CYS A 181 4.81 -19.05 1.40
N LEU A 182 5.26 -18.55 2.56
CA LEU A 182 6.67 -18.63 2.98
C LEU A 182 7.13 -20.05 3.24
N GLU A 183 6.33 -20.90 3.88
CA GLU A 183 6.64 -22.31 4.12
C GLU A 183 6.86 -23.10 2.82
N ASN A 184 6.21 -22.68 1.74
CA ASN A 184 6.39 -23.23 0.39
C ASN A 184 7.40 -22.44 -0.46
N ARG A 185 8.29 -21.64 0.16
CA ARG A 185 9.35 -20.86 -0.49
C ARG A 185 8.84 -19.81 -1.48
N GLY A 186 7.62 -19.30 -1.28
CA GLY A 186 7.05 -18.21 -2.05
C GLY A 186 7.49 -16.85 -1.53
N SER A 187 7.01 -15.80 -2.19
CA SER A 187 7.32 -14.41 -1.84
C SER A 187 6.09 -13.67 -1.37
N ILE A 188 6.26 -12.81 -0.37
CA ILE A 188 5.17 -12.04 0.23
C ILE A 188 5.45 -10.52 0.23
N VAL A 189 4.38 -9.75 0.16
CA VAL A 189 4.38 -8.33 0.50
C VAL A 189 3.34 -8.06 1.58
N GLY A 190 3.82 -7.62 2.73
CA GLY A 190 2.97 -7.17 3.83
C GLY A 190 2.77 -5.67 3.78
N VAL A 191 1.56 -5.21 3.40
CA VAL A 191 1.19 -3.79 3.49
C VAL A 191 0.65 -3.54 4.91
N LEU A 192 1.34 -2.74 5.72
CA LEU A 192 1.09 -2.65 7.16
C LEU A 192 0.30 -1.39 7.53
N ALA A 193 -0.55 -1.53 8.55
CA ALA A 193 -1.30 -0.44 9.16
C ALA A 193 -0.80 -0.11 10.59
N ASP A 194 0.21 -0.83 11.03
CA ASP A 194 0.85 -0.69 12.34
C ASP A 194 2.38 -0.62 12.18
N SER A 195 3.10 -0.86 13.28
CA SER A 195 4.55 -0.67 13.32
C SER A 195 5.32 -1.65 12.42
N LEU A 196 5.85 -1.14 11.31
CA LEU A 196 6.81 -1.82 10.46
C LEU A 196 8.03 -2.27 11.28
N ALA A 197 8.55 -1.41 12.16
CA ALA A 197 9.70 -1.70 13.00
C ALA A 197 9.46 -2.88 13.97
N LYS A 198 8.22 -3.11 14.41
CA LYS A 198 7.87 -4.29 15.22
C LYS A 198 7.72 -5.53 14.36
N THR A 199 7.05 -5.42 13.23
CA THR A 199 6.77 -6.55 12.32
C THR A 199 8.05 -7.22 11.84
N ILE A 200 9.07 -6.46 11.43
CA ILE A 200 10.33 -7.01 10.94
C ILE A 200 11.21 -7.64 12.04
N ARG A 201 10.83 -7.52 13.31
CA ARG A 201 11.49 -8.22 14.44
C ARG A 201 10.93 -9.61 14.70
N ILE A 202 9.76 -9.93 14.16
CA ILE A 202 9.17 -11.27 14.24
C ILE A 202 10.15 -12.23 13.54
N PRO A 203 10.61 -13.31 14.22
CA PRO A 203 11.69 -14.14 13.71
C PRO A 203 11.48 -14.68 12.30
N GLU A 204 10.28 -15.13 12.00
CA GLU A 204 9.84 -15.66 10.71
C GLU A 204 9.93 -14.58 9.60
N TYR A 205 9.39 -13.40 9.84
CA TYR A 205 9.43 -12.28 8.89
C TYR A 205 10.84 -11.69 8.73
N ARG A 206 11.61 -11.67 9.82
CA ARG A 206 13.01 -11.24 9.75
C ARG A 206 13.85 -12.18 8.88
N ALA A 207 13.62 -13.48 8.97
CA ALA A 207 14.28 -14.46 8.11
C ALA A 207 13.90 -14.23 6.65
N ALA A 208 12.61 -14.12 6.32
CA ALA A 208 12.12 -13.88 4.97
C ALA A 208 12.63 -12.55 4.37
N VAL A 209 12.74 -11.48 5.17
CA VAL A 209 13.34 -10.21 4.75
C VAL A 209 14.81 -10.39 4.37
N ARG A 210 15.58 -11.13 5.17
CA ARG A 210 17.01 -11.40 4.91
C ARG A 210 17.23 -12.28 3.69
N GLU A 211 16.34 -13.21 3.44
CA GLU A 211 16.36 -14.13 2.29
C GLU A 211 15.85 -13.49 1.01
N GLY A 212 15.29 -12.28 1.09
CA GLY A 212 14.74 -11.56 -0.07
C GLY A 212 13.36 -12.04 -0.50
N SER A 213 12.71 -12.93 0.27
CA SER A 213 11.38 -13.47 -0.02
C SER A 213 10.24 -12.64 0.57
N ALA A 214 10.55 -11.57 1.30
CA ALA A 214 9.54 -10.67 1.85
C ALA A 214 9.87 -9.18 1.65
N CYS A 215 8.81 -8.38 1.48
CA CYS A 215 8.84 -6.94 1.62
C CYS A 215 7.67 -6.50 2.51
N PHE A 216 7.97 -5.75 3.55
CA PHE A 216 6.95 -5.09 4.37
C PHE A 216 6.94 -3.61 4.05
N VAL A 217 5.76 -3.03 3.83
CA VAL A 217 5.61 -1.63 3.43
C VAL A 217 4.49 -0.95 4.21
N THR A 218 4.69 0.30 4.56
CA THR A 218 3.66 1.16 5.18
C THR A 218 3.76 2.59 4.64
N HIS A 219 2.65 3.32 4.62
CA HIS A 219 2.63 4.75 4.35
C HIS A 219 2.50 5.59 5.64
N TYR A 220 2.47 4.93 6.77
CA TYR A 220 2.52 5.55 8.10
C TYR A 220 3.96 5.65 8.61
N HIS A 221 4.15 6.38 9.71
CA HIS A 221 5.44 6.36 10.39
C HIS A 221 5.83 4.91 10.74
N PRO A 222 7.09 4.48 10.51
CA PRO A 222 7.50 3.08 10.70
C PRO A 222 7.25 2.51 12.09
N GLU A 223 7.14 3.36 13.10
CA GLU A 223 6.87 2.99 14.50
C GLU A 223 5.43 3.32 14.93
N ALA A 224 4.56 3.73 14.00
CA ALA A 224 3.18 4.05 14.32
C ALA A 224 2.46 2.85 14.94
N GLY A 225 1.69 3.11 16.00
CA GLY A 225 0.81 2.10 16.60
C GLY A 225 -0.40 1.79 15.73
N PHE A 226 -1.02 0.66 15.99
CA PHE A 226 -2.26 0.27 15.32
C PHE A 226 -3.40 1.25 15.61
N SER A 227 -4.16 1.57 14.57
CA SER A 227 -5.48 2.19 14.70
C SER A 227 -6.45 1.60 13.67
N VAL A 228 -7.75 1.59 14.01
CA VAL A 228 -8.80 1.09 13.10
C VAL A 228 -8.83 1.90 11.81
N GLY A 229 -8.72 3.22 11.92
CA GLY A 229 -8.68 4.12 10.75
C GLY A 229 -7.48 3.83 9.82
N ALA A 230 -6.30 3.57 10.40
CA ALA A 230 -5.13 3.18 9.64
C ALA A 230 -5.34 1.84 8.92
N ALA A 231 -5.92 0.85 9.59
CA ALA A 231 -6.21 -0.45 8.99
C ALA A 231 -7.19 -0.33 7.81
N MET A 232 -8.25 0.47 7.95
CA MET A 232 -9.21 0.72 6.87
C MET A 232 -8.57 1.46 5.69
N GLY A 233 -7.84 2.54 5.95
CA GLY A 233 -7.19 3.34 4.90
C GLY A 233 -6.10 2.57 4.13
N ARG A 234 -5.41 1.62 4.78
CA ARG A 234 -4.37 0.81 4.21
C ARG A 234 -4.90 -0.24 3.21
N ASN A 235 -6.10 -0.80 3.43
CA ASN A 235 -6.56 -1.95 2.65
C ASN A 235 -6.58 -1.70 1.13
N ARG A 236 -6.96 -0.50 0.69
CA ARG A 236 -6.90 -0.14 -0.74
C ARG A 236 -5.50 -0.32 -1.34
N LEU A 237 -4.45 -0.17 -0.53
CA LEU A 237 -3.06 -0.33 -0.99
C LEU A 237 -2.72 -1.79 -1.28
N ILE A 238 -3.36 -2.75 -0.60
CA ILE A 238 -3.18 -4.18 -0.90
C ILE A 238 -3.74 -4.48 -2.28
N TYR A 239 -5.00 -4.12 -2.53
CA TYR A 239 -5.66 -4.38 -3.81
C TYR A 239 -4.94 -3.70 -4.99
N THR A 240 -4.43 -2.49 -4.78
CA THR A 240 -3.82 -1.73 -5.86
C THR A 240 -2.42 -2.20 -6.25
N LEU A 241 -1.79 -3.13 -5.53
CA LEU A 241 -0.53 -3.79 -5.92
C LEU A 241 -0.74 -5.08 -6.72
N ALA A 242 -1.84 -5.80 -6.53
CA ALA A 242 -2.06 -7.14 -7.07
C ALA A 242 -2.70 -7.16 -8.47
N ASP A 243 -2.65 -8.31 -9.14
CA ASP A 243 -3.34 -8.54 -10.42
C ASP A 243 -4.77 -9.03 -10.21
N HIS A 244 -4.98 -9.87 -9.18
CA HIS A 244 -6.28 -10.36 -8.73
C HIS A 244 -6.38 -10.23 -7.22
N ALA A 245 -7.59 -10.25 -6.69
CA ALA A 245 -7.82 -10.32 -5.25
C ALA A 245 -8.75 -11.48 -4.90
N ILE A 246 -8.44 -12.17 -3.79
CA ILE A 246 -9.32 -13.16 -3.16
C ILE A 246 -9.73 -12.63 -1.80
N VAL A 247 -11.02 -12.49 -1.60
CA VAL A 247 -11.67 -12.21 -0.32
C VAL A 247 -12.15 -13.55 0.25
N VAL A 248 -11.45 -14.04 1.26
CA VAL A 248 -11.79 -15.34 1.88
C VAL A 248 -13.03 -15.22 2.75
N ALA A 249 -13.08 -14.23 3.64
CA ALA A 249 -14.24 -13.99 4.49
C ALA A 249 -14.40 -12.49 4.76
N SER A 250 -15.61 -11.96 4.66
CA SER A 250 -15.93 -10.56 4.91
C SER A 250 -17.23 -10.40 5.70
N ASP A 251 -17.22 -9.52 6.68
CA ASP A 251 -18.45 -9.05 7.32
C ASP A 251 -19.19 -8.10 6.38
N ALA A 252 -20.51 -8.05 6.50
CA ALA A 252 -21.35 -7.18 5.68
C ALA A 252 -21.32 -5.73 6.19
N GLY A 253 -21.07 -4.77 5.32
CA GLY A 253 -21.21 -3.33 5.58
C GLY A 253 -20.17 -2.73 6.53
N GLN A 254 -19.22 -3.49 7.05
CA GLN A 254 -18.27 -3.02 8.03
C GLN A 254 -16.87 -3.67 7.90
N GLY A 255 -15.87 -3.00 8.49
CA GLY A 255 -14.51 -3.50 8.55
C GLY A 255 -13.68 -3.22 7.29
N GLY A 256 -12.38 -3.43 7.42
CA GLY A 256 -11.41 -3.11 6.37
C GLY A 256 -11.52 -4.01 5.15
N THR A 257 -11.84 -5.29 5.33
CA THR A 257 -12.03 -6.23 4.21
C THR A 257 -13.19 -5.82 3.33
N TRP A 258 -14.36 -5.56 3.93
CA TRP A 258 -15.54 -5.07 3.22
C TRP A 258 -15.27 -3.76 2.47
N GLY A 259 -14.76 -2.75 3.19
CA GLY A 259 -14.50 -1.43 2.60
C GLY A 259 -13.51 -1.50 1.44
N GLY A 260 -12.41 -2.24 1.59
CA GLY A 260 -11.40 -2.40 0.55
C GLY A 260 -11.92 -3.17 -0.66
N ALA A 261 -12.66 -4.26 -0.47
CA ALA A 261 -13.25 -5.05 -1.57
C ALA A 261 -14.29 -4.23 -2.36
N THR A 262 -15.19 -3.54 -1.66
CA THR A 262 -16.20 -2.67 -2.27
C THR A 262 -15.56 -1.52 -3.06
N GLU A 263 -14.51 -0.88 -2.50
CA GLU A 263 -13.76 0.17 -3.19
C GLU A 263 -13.07 -0.38 -4.44
N ALA A 264 -12.44 -1.57 -4.36
CA ALA A 264 -11.76 -2.21 -5.48
C ALA A 264 -12.72 -2.56 -6.61
N LEU A 265 -13.88 -3.13 -6.30
CA LEU A 265 -14.95 -3.42 -7.26
C LEU A 265 -15.47 -2.15 -7.92
N LYS A 266 -15.80 -1.13 -7.13
CA LYS A 266 -16.31 0.16 -7.62
C LYS A 266 -15.31 0.90 -8.50
N ALA A 267 -14.05 0.89 -8.13
CA ALA A 267 -12.98 1.55 -8.87
C ALA A 267 -12.47 0.73 -10.06
N GLY A 268 -12.80 -0.55 -10.13
CA GLY A 268 -12.36 -1.45 -11.20
C GLY A 268 -10.82 -1.58 -11.24
N TRP A 269 -10.17 -1.65 -10.06
CA TRP A 269 -8.71 -1.75 -10.03
C TRP A 269 -8.18 -3.07 -10.54
N LEU A 270 -8.90 -4.17 -10.23
CA LEU A 270 -8.52 -5.54 -10.54
C LEU A 270 -9.76 -6.46 -10.39
N PRO A 271 -9.74 -7.68 -10.98
CA PRO A 271 -10.75 -8.69 -10.70
C PRO A 271 -10.70 -9.09 -9.21
N VAL A 272 -11.86 -9.09 -8.56
CA VAL A 272 -12.03 -9.52 -7.16
C VAL A 272 -12.84 -10.81 -7.16
N PHE A 273 -12.31 -11.83 -6.50
CA PHE A 273 -12.99 -13.10 -6.24
C PHE A 273 -13.33 -13.23 -4.77
N VAL A 274 -14.36 -13.98 -4.50
CA VAL A 274 -14.85 -14.22 -3.13
C VAL A 274 -15.05 -15.70 -2.92
N LEU A 275 -14.55 -16.24 -1.81
CA LEU A 275 -14.78 -17.62 -1.45
C LEU A 275 -16.28 -17.88 -1.29
N GLU A 276 -16.79 -18.85 -2.06
CA GLU A 276 -18.19 -19.24 -2.08
C GLU A 276 -18.37 -20.65 -1.51
N HIS A 277 -19.18 -20.77 -0.46
CA HIS A 277 -19.59 -22.05 0.14
C HIS A 277 -20.91 -21.87 0.89
N PRO A 278 -21.65 -22.95 1.24
CA PRO A 278 -22.99 -22.85 1.82
C PRO A 278 -23.07 -22.01 3.10
N ALA A 279 -22.03 -22.04 3.93
CA ALA A 279 -21.96 -21.30 5.20
C ALA A 279 -21.17 -19.97 5.10
N MET A 280 -20.87 -19.47 3.88
CA MET A 280 -20.11 -18.23 3.71
C MET A 280 -20.73 -17.04 4.43
N PRO A 281 -19.93 -16.08 4.93
CA PRO A 281 -20.42 -14.87 5.57
C PRO A 281 -21.33 -14.04 4.65
N GLN A 282 -22.24 -13.27 5.24
CA GLN A 282 -23.15 -12.39 4.47
C GLN A 282 -22.37 -11.38 3.61
N GLY A 283 -21.23 -10.86 4.08
CA GLY A 283 -20.40 -9.96 3.30
C GLY A 283 -19.92 -10.58 1.99
N ASN A 284 -19.56 -11.86 2.00
CA ASN A 284 -19.20 -12.57 0.77
C ASN A 284 -20.35 -12.59 -0.24
N ARG A 285 -21.57 -12.91 0.19
CA ARG A 285 -22.77 -12.91 -0.68
C ARG A 285 -23.01 -11.55 -1.31
N LEU A 286 -22.94 -10.49 -0.50
CA LEU A 286 -23.13 -9.13 -0.99
C LEU A 286 -22.02 -8.66 -1.95
N LEU A 287 -20.77 -9.12 -1.78
CA LEU A 287 -19.70 -8.83 -2.73
C LEU A 287 -19.92 -9.54 -4.08
N LEU A 288 -20.43 -10.78 -4.08
CA LEU A 288 -20.84 -11.48 -5.29
C LEU A 288 -21.95 -10.70 -6.03
N GLU A 289 -22.97 -10.22 -5.32
CA GLU A 289 -24.02 -9.37 -5.87
C GLU A 289 -23.46 -8.05 -6.44
N GLN A 290 -22.37 -7.53 -5.87
CA GLN A 290 -21.66 -6.35 -6.37
C GLN A 290 -20.77 -6.64 -7.57
N GLY A 291 -20.67 -7.90 -8.03
CA GLY A 291 -19.94 -8.30 -9.23
C GLY A 291 -18.54 -8.85 -8.97
N ALA A 292 -18.25 -9.32 -7.78
CA ALA A 292 -17.10 -10.19 -7.56
C ALA A 292 -17.33 -11.54 -8.26
N GLY A 293 -16.25 -12.19 -8.68
CA GLY A 293 -16.27 -13.57 -9.15
C GLY A 293 -16.41 -14.54 -7.97
N ALA A 294 -17.09 -15.67 -8.19
CA ALA A 294 -17.15 -16.75 -7.21
C ALA A 294 -15.88 -17.61 -7.28
N LEU A 295 -15.28 -17.90 -6.13
CA LEU A 295 -14.26 -18.94 -5.96
C LEU A 295 -14.92 -20.10 -5.19
N PRO A 296 -15.31 -21.19 -5.86
CA PRO A 296 -16.03 -22.27 -5.22
C PRO A 296 -15.21 -23.04 -4.19
N TYR A 297 -15.86 -23.53 -3.15
CA TYR A 297 -15.30 -24.49 -2.23
C TYR A 297 -16.09 -25.81 -2.29
N PRO A 298 -15.45 -26.98 -2.45
CA PRO A 298 -14.00 -27.19 -2.57
C PRO A 298 -13.37 -26.46 -3.73
N LEU A 299 -12.09 -26.09 -3.59
CA LEU A 299 -11.39 -25.30 -4.60
C LEU A 299 -11.30 -26.08 -5.93
N PRO A 300 -11.62 -25.45 -7.07
CA PRO A 300 -11.90 -26.18 -8.32
C PRO A 300 -10.65 -26.66 -9.05
N VAL A 301 -9.46 -26.26 -8.60
CA VAL A 301 -8.18 -26.48 -9.30
C VAL A 301 -7.05 -26.85 -8.33
N ALA A 302 -5.97 -27.41 -8.86
CA ALA A 302 -4.72 -27.59 -8.11
C ALA A 302 -4.03 -26.23 -7.86
N PRO A 303 -3.19 -26.10 -6.81
CA PRO A 303 -2.50 -24.82 -6.50
C PRO A 303 -1.78 -24.19 -7.68
N LYS A 304 -1.06 -24.98 -8.48
CA LYS A 304 -0.30 -24.51 -9.66
C LYS A 304 -1.19 -23.88 -10.77
N ASP A 305 -2.45 -24.25 -10.83
CA ASP A 305 -3.38 -23.86 -11.88
C ASP A 305 -4.28 -22.68 -11.46
N LEU A 306 -4.18 -22.22 -10.20
CA LEU A 306 -5.05 -21.16 -9.66
C LEU A 306 -4.97 -19.87 -10.47
N LYS A 307 -3.77 -19.44 -10.87
CA LYS A 307 -3.61 -18.21 -11.65
C LYS A 307 -4.36 -18.30 -12.98
N SER A 308 -4.16 -19.37 -13.74
CA SER A 308 -4.84 -19.56 -15.01
C SER A 308 -6.35 -19.60 -14.85
N TRP A 309 -6.82 -20.27 -13.81
CA TRP A 309 -8.24 -20.32 -13.49
C TRP A 309 -8.82 -18.94 -13.18
N LEU A 310 -8.10 -18.11 -12.40
CA LEU A 310 -8.52 -16.73 -12.10
C LEU A 310 -8.54 -15.86 -13.35
N ASP A 311 -7.57 -16.02 -14.25
CA ASP A 311 -7.51 -15.28 -15.51
C ASP A 311 -8.71 -15.65 -16.41
N GLU A 312 -9.09 -16.94 -16.50
CA GLU A 312 -10.19 -17.44 -17.30
C GLU A 312 -11.59 -17.07 -16.75
N HIS A 313 -11.71 -17.00 -15.41
CA HIS A 313 -12.98 -16.73 -14.73
C HIS A 313 -13.07 -15.30 -14.20
N ALA A 314 -12.17 -14.41 -14.64
CA ALA A 314 -12.17 -13.02 -14.18
C ALA A 314 -13.54 -12.36 -14.50
N PRO A 315 -14.21 -11.77 -13.49
CA PRO A 315 -15.46 -11.07 -13.74
C PRO A 315 -15.21 -9.90 -14.70
N SER A 316 -16.10 -9.73 -15.66
CA SER A 316 -16.02 -8.62 -16.61
C SER A 316 -16.01 -7.29 -15.86
N PRO A 317 -15.10 -6.36 -16.20
CA PRO A 317 -15.08 -5.04 -15.57
C PRO A 317 -16.43 -4.37 -15.76
N ARG A 318 -17.06 -3.92 -14.68
CA ARG A 318 -18.26 -3.08 -14.82
C ARG A 318 -17.88 -1.81 -15.59
N PRO A 319 -18.71 -1.36 -16.57
CA PRO A 319 -18.46 -0.10 -17.24
C PRO A 319 -18.34 1.00 -16.18
N ARG A 320 -17.24 1.74 -16.21
CA ARG A 320 -17.08 2.91 -15.33
C ARG A 320 -18.23 3.86 -15.65
N PRO A 321 -19.01 4.34 -14.65
CA PRO A 321 -19.92 5.43 -14.91
C PRO A 321 -19.07 6.56 -15.52
N SER A 322 -19.48 7.01 -16.72
CA SER A 322 -18.86 8.16 -17.38
C SER A 322 -18.94 9.30 -16.37
N GLN A 323 -17.80 9.76 -15.86
CA GLN A 323 -17.79 11.04 -15.17
C GLN A 323 -18.26 12.07 -16.20
N PRO A 324 -19.35 12.85 -15.91
CA PRO A 324 -19.68 13.97 -16.76
C PRO A 324 -18.42 14.82 -16.86
N GLY A 325 -17.96 15.07 -18.08
CA GLY A 325 -16.84 15.94 -18.33
C GLY A 325 -17.12 17.27 -17.64
N LEU A 326 -16.34 17.62 -16.65
CA LEU A 326 -16.22 18.98 -16.18
C LEU A 326 -15.44 19.71 -17.28
N PHE A 327 -16.17 20.54 -18.05
CA PHE A 327 -15.63 21.52 -18.98
C PHE A 327 -14.72 22.48 -18.23
#